data_ff2e891975dc40a669f4cf00969dca48
#
_entry.id   ff2e891975dc40a669f4cf00969dca48
#
_cell.length_a   1.000
_cell.length_b   1.000
_cell.length_c   1.000
_cell.angle_alpha   90.00
_cell.angle_beta   90.00
_cell.angle_gamma   90.00
#
_symmetry.space_group_name_H-M   'P 1'
#
loop_
_entity.id
_entity.type
_entity.pdbx_description
1 polymer ?
#
loop_
_entity_poly.entity_id
_entity_poly.type
_entity_poly.pdbx_seq_one_letter_code
_entity_poly.pdbx_strand_id
1 'polypeptide(L)'
;MKSLFILTSALLFTANVLAENDPLWMRYPAISPNGETIAFTYKGDIYTVPANGGKATQLTTHPAHDTRPIWSPDGSKIAFASDRNGNFDICIMDMEGGSPKQLTTHSANEYPETFSDAKHILYSAAIQQDAKDSQFPSGQFPQIYRIGINGGRPELYSSLAMESLALNKKGDKLLYQDKKGYEDPWRKHHQSSI
;
A
#
# COMPACT_ATOMS: atom_id res chain seq x y z
N MET A 1 -67.77 -25.91 39.24
CA MET A 1 -67.22 -25.07 38.19
C MET A 1 -65.74 -24.85 38.49
N LYS A 2 -64.84 -25.57 37.73
CA LYS A 2 -63.39 -25.48 37.93
C LYS A 2 -62.84 -24.60 36.80
N SER A 3 -62.35 -23.40 37.12
CA SER A 3 -61.73 -22.50 36.20
C SER A 3 -60.30 -22.99 35.91
N LEU A 4 -60.01 -23.29 34.64
CA LEU A 4 -58.69 -23.67 34.15
C LEU A 4 -57.95 -22.42 33.73
N PHE A 5 -56.89 -22.02 34.46
CA PHE A 5 -55.98 -20.95 34.09
C PHE A 5 -54.93 -21.54 33.10
N ILE A 6 -54.99 -21.13 31.85
CA ILE A 6 -53.96 -21.43 30.85
C ILE A 6 -52.89 -20.33 30.98
N LEU A 7 -51.71 -20.70 31.48
CA LEU A 7 -50.53 -19.85 31.55
C LEU A 7 -49.80 -19.98 30.22
N THR A 8 -49.97 -19.01 29.32
CA THR A 8 -49.20 -18.90 28.07
C THR A 8 -47.85 -18.22 28.39
N SER A 9 -46.78 -19.03 28.46
CA SER A 9 -45.42 -18.52 28.55
C SER A 9 -44.96 -18.03 27.15
N ALA A 10 -44.89 -16.70 26.97
CA ALA A 10 -44.27 -16.10 25.79
C ALA A 10 -42.74 -16.25 25.88
N LEU A 11 -42.18 -17.13 25.06
CA LEU A 11 -40.73 -17.24 24.88
C LEU A 11 -40.27 -16.01 24.06
N LEU A 12 -39.71 -15.03 24.73
CA LEU A 12 -39.00 -13.91 24.08
C LEU A 12 -37.68 -14.44 23.53
N PHE A 13 -37.63 -14.76 22.24
CA PHE A 13 -36.39 -14.94 21.50
C PHE A 13 -35.76 -13.56 21.31
N THR A 14 -34.81 -13.20 22.15
CA THR A 14 -33.89 -12.09 21.85
C THR A 14 -32.92 -12.57 20.80
N ALA A 15 -33.19 -12.30 19.53
CA ALA A 15 -32.21 -12.40 18.48
C ALA A 15 -31.11 -11.35 18.80
N ASN A 16 -29.97 -11.80 19.31
CA ASN A 16 -28.76 -10.99 19.32
C ASN A 16 -28.36 -10.81 17.84
N VAL A 17 -28.81 -9.71 17.25
CA VAL A 17 -28.20 -9.20 16.02
C VAL A 17 -26.81 -8.73 16.42
N LEU A 18 -25.83 -9.63 16.32
CA LEU A 18 -24.43 -9.22 16.30
C LEU A 18 -24.30 -8.39 15.03
N ALA A 19 -24.28 -7.06 15.19
CA ALA A 19 -23.86 -6.18 14.12
C ALA A 19 -22.43 -6.61 13.78
N GLU A 20 -22.28 -7.32 12.69
CA GLU A 20 -20.99 -7.64 12.12
C GLU A 20 -20.39 -6.28 11.74
N ASN A 21 -19.47 -5.80 12.56
CA ASN A 21 -18.71 -4.59 12.28
C ASN A 21 -17.74 -4.91 11.16
N ASP A 22 -18.26 -4.95 9.93
CA ASP A 22 -17.41 -5.02 8.75
C ASP A 22 -16.47 -3.82 8.76
N PRO A 23 -15.17 -4.02 8.77
CA PRO A 23 -14.22 -2.93 8.74
C PRO A 23 -14.31 -2.23 7.39
N LEU A 24 -15.07 -1.14 7.32
CA LEU A 24 -15.16 -0.27 6.16
C LEU A 24 -13.80 0.42 5.94
N TRP A 25 -13.42 0.65 4.67
CA TRP A 25 -12.24 1.43 4.30
C TRP A 25 -10.88 0.75 4.46
N MET A 26 -10.80 -0.57 4.41
CA MET A 26 -9.53 -1.26 4.15
C MET A 26 -9.03 -0.92 2.74
N ARG A 27 -7.77 -0.50 2.62
CA ARG A 27 -7.17 -0.06 1.35
C ARG A 27 -5.80 -0.68 1.14
N TYR A 28 -5.37 -0.73 -0.11
CA TYR A 28 -4.02 -1.14 -0.52
C TYR A 28 -3.62 -2.51 0.05
N PRO A 29 -4.40 -3.57 -0.21
CA PRO A 29 -4.04 -4.90 0.26
C PRO A 29 -2.81 -5.41 -0.50
N ALA A 30 -1.88 -6.01 0.23
CA ALA A 30 -0.68 -6.64 -0.29
C ALA A 30 -0.51 -8.01 0.35
N ILE A 31 -0.44 -9.05 -0.46
CA ILE A 31 -0.22 -10.42 0.04
C ILE A 31 1.28 -10.67 0.23
N SER A 32 1.65 -11.36 1.31
CA SER A 32 3.02 -11.78 1.57
C SER A 32 3.52 -12.77 0.51
N PRO A 33 4.84 -12.88 0.28
CA PRO A 33 5.41 -13.76 -0.74
C PRO A 33 5.06 -15.25 -0.57
N ASN A 34 4.81 -15.69 0.67
CA ASN A 34 4.37 -17.05 0.98
C ASN A 34 2.85 -17.25 0.86
N GLY A 35 2.08 -16.16 0.63
CA GLY A 35 0.63 -16.21 0.50
C GLY A 35 -0.15 -16.35 1.82
N GLU A 36 0.50 -16.28 2.98
CA GLU A 36 -0.13 -16.57 4.27
C GLU A 36 -0.66 -15.35 5.02
N THR A 37 -0.17 -14.14 4.68
CA THR A 37 -0.51 -12.90 5.38
C THR A 37 -0.84 -11.78 4.40
N ILE A 38 -1.85 -10.99 4.70
CA ILE A 38 -2.24 -9.79 3.94
C ILE A 38 -1.90 -8.58 4.81
N ALA A 39 -1.09 -7.66 4.28
CA ALA A 39 -0.91 -6.32 4.82
C ALA A 39 -1.90 -5.36 4.15
N PHE A 40 -2.41 -4.38 4.89
CA PHE A 40 -3.36 -3.38 4.36
C PHE A 40 -3.34 -2.11 5.20
N THR A 41 -3.87 -1.03 4.63
CA THR A 41 -4.08 0.25 5.34
C THR A 41 -5.49 0.30 5.91
N TYR A 42 -5.61 0.65 7.18
CA TYR A 42 -6.89 0.91 7.84
C TYR A 42 -6.75 2.06 8.83
N LYS A 43 -7.62 3.08 8.70
CA LYS A 43 -7.65 4.29 9.55
C LYS A 43 -6.31 5.02 9.71
N GLY A 44 -5.46 4.98 8.67
CA GLY A 44 -4.17 5.67 8.69
C GLY A 44 -3.00 4.83 9.20
N ASP A 45 -3.22 3.57 9.57
CA ASP A 45 -2.18 2.66 10.03
C ASP A 45 -2.07 1.42 9.14
N ILE A 46 -0.93 0.75 9.23
CA ILE A 46 -0.68 -0.53 8.58
C ILE A 46 -1.10 -1.66 9.53
N TYR A 47 -1.88 -2.58 8.99
CA TYR A 47 -2.34 -3.80 9.65
C TYR A 47 -1.94 -5.04 8.86
N THR A 48 -1.89 -6.17 9.54
CA THR A 48 -1.78 -7.49 8.92
C THR A 48 -2.89 -8.40 9.40
N VAL A 49 -3.27 -9.36 8.55
CA VAL A 49 -4.26 -10.40 8.86
C VAL A 49 -3.85 -11.69 8.16
N PRO A 50 -4.08 -12.88 8.76
CA PRO A 50 -3.89 -14.15 8.06
C PRO A 50 -4.74 -14.20 6.77
N ALA A 51 -4.19 -14.74 5.68
CA ALA A 51 -4.89 -14.79 4.38
C ALA A 51 -6.17 -15.65 4.42
N ASN A 52 -6.25 -16.58 5.35
CA ASN A 52 -7.45 -17.40 5.59
C ASN A 52 -8.46 -16.77 6.56
N GLY A 53 -8.25 -15.49 6.91
CA GLY A 53 -9.08 -14.75 7.84
C GLY A 53 -8.63 -14.86 9.30
N GLY A 54 -9.28 -14.09 10.17
CA GLY A 54 -8.96 -14.06 11.60
C GLY A 54 -8.76 -12.64 12.13
N LYS A 55 -8.03 -12.55 13.25
CA LYS A 55 -7.78 -11.28 13.92
C LYS A 55 -6.69 -10.48 13.19
N ALA A 56 -6.99 -9.22 12.86
CA ALA A 56 -5.97 -8.29 12.34
C ALA A 56 -5.07 -7.80 13.49
N THR A 57 -3.78 -7.62 13.16
CA THR A 57 -2.76 -7.04 14.04
C THR A 57 -2.33 -5.70 13.48
N GLN A 58 -2.35 -4.66 14.32
CA GLN A 58 -1.85 -3.33 13.98
C GLN A 58 -0.33 -3.31 14.07
N LEU A 59 0.35 -2.85 13.01
CA LEU A 59 1.81 -2.76 12.97
C LEU A 59 2.31 -1.35 13.26
N THR A 60 1.59 -0.31 12.82
CA THR A 60 1.95 1.08 13.06
C THR A 60 0.92 1.76 13.97
N THR A 61 1.38 2.69 14.82
CA THR A 61 0.55 3.39 15.82
C THR A 61 0.88 4.88 15.90
N HIS A 62 1.65 5.41 14.94
CA HIS A 62 2.00 6.82 14.90
C HIS A 62 0.79 7.66 14.47
N PRO A 63 0.62 8.92 14.96
CA PRO A 63 -0.47 9.80 14.51
C PRO A 63 -0.45 10.16 13.03
N ALA A 64 0.67 9.93 12.33
CA ALA A 64 0.81 10.10 10.88
C ALA A 64 -0.03 9.08 10.10
N HIS A 65 -0.26 9.40 8.84
CA HIS A 65 -0.94 8.49 7.92
C HIS A 65 0.07 7.56 7.25
N ASP A 66 0.04 6.29 7.62
CA ASP A 66 0.84 5.22 7.03
C ASP A 66 -0.03 4.46 6.00
N THR A 67 0.47 4.30 4.77
CA THR A 67 -0.33 3.79 3.64
C THR A 67 0.50 3.01 2.61
N ARG A 68 -0.19 2.25 1.73
CA ARG A 68 0.40 1.48 0.62
C ARG A 68 1.51 0.53 1.05
N PRO A 69 1.23 -0.44 1.95
CA PRO A 69 2.23 -1.43 2.33
C PRO A 69 2.62 -2.33 1.16
N ILE A 70 3.91 -2.63 1.03
CA ILE A 70 4.46 -3.64 0.12
C ILE A 70 5.42 -4.55 0.88
N TRP A 71 5.46 -5.83 0.49
CA TRP A 71 6.32 -6.82 1.13
C TRP A 71 7.69 -6.91 0.47
N SER A 72 8.72 -7.11 1.27
CA SER A 72 10.02 -7.58 0.77
C SER A 72 9.90 -8.99 0.18
N PRO A 73 10.76 -9.37 -0.80
CA PRO A 73 10.67 -10.67 -1.47
C PRO A 73 10.80 -11.87 -0.53
N ASP A 74 11.46 -11.72 0.62
CA ASP A 74 11.61 -12.74 1.66
C ASP A 74 10.50 -12.70 2.73
N GLY A 75 9.60 -11.70 2.66
CA GLY A 75 8.51 -11.51 3.62
C GLY A 75 8.95 -10.99 4.99
N SER A 76 10.23 -10.66 5.19
CA SER A 76 10.74 -10.21 6.49
C SER A 76 10.45 -8.74 6.79
N LYS A 77 10.16 -7.93 5.75
CA LYS A 77 9.97 -6.47 5.88
C LYS A 77 8.74 -5.98 5.13
N ILE A 78 8.23 -4.87 5.62
CA ILE A 78 7.17 -4.08 4.95
C ILE A 78 7.71 -2.68 4.70
N ALA A 79 7.60 -2.20 3.45
CA ALA A 79 7.79 -0.81 3.11
C ALA A 79 6.43 -0.15 2.87
N PHE A 80 6.29 1.11 3.23
CA PHE A 80 5.05 1.87 3.13
C PHE A 80 5.34 3.36 3.01
N ALA A 81 4.35 4.15 2.59
CA ALA A 81 4.43 5.60 2.61
C ALA A 81 3.92 6.15 3.94
N SER A 82 4.59 7.17 4.47
CA SER A 82 4.21 7.84 5.73
C SER A 82 4.41 9.34 5.64
N ASP A 83 3.43 10.12 6.11
CA ASP A 83 3.50 11.59 6.13
C ASP A 83 4.02 12.16 7.47
N ARG A 84 4.70 11.34 8.28
CA ARG A 84 5.20 11.71 9.63
C ARG A 84 6.14 12.91 9.67
N ASN A 85 6.72 13.30 8.54
CA ASN A 85 7.61 14.44 8.42
C ASN A 85 7.07 15.55 7.48
N GLY A 86 5.75 15.57 7.23
CA GLY A 86 5.05 16.64 6.51
C GLY A 86 4.55 16.26 5.12
N ASN A 87 5.19 15.32 4.43
CA ASN A 87 4.75 14.73 3.16
C ASN A 87 4.99 13.22 3.18
N PHE A 88 4.43 12.51 2.22
CA PHE A 88 4.62 11.06 2.14
C PHE A 88 6.03 10.71 1.69
N ASP A 89 6.77 10.08 2.58
CA ASP A 89 8.10 9.51 2.36
C ASP A 89 8.05 7.98 2.47
N ILE A 90 9.05 7.30 1.89
CA ILE A 90 9.19 5.85 1.98
C ILE A 90 9.76 5.48 3.35
N CYS A 91 9.02 4.67 4.08
CA CYS A 91 9.46 4.04 5.32
C CYS A 91 9.56 2.52 5.16
N ILE A 92 10.41 1.89 5.95
CA ILE A 92 10.55 0.43 6.03
C ILE A 92 10.60 -0.02 7.48
N MET A 93 10.01 -1.17 7.78
CA MET A 93 10.05 -1.79 9.10
C MET A 93 10.11 -3.31 9.00
N ASP A 94 10.51 -3.97 10.07
CA ASP A 94 10.42 -5.42 10.17
C ASP A 94 8.95 -5.88 10.31
N MET A 95 8.64 -7.04 9.75
CA MET A 95 7.27 -7.62 9.80
C MET A 95 6.80 -7.86 11.24
N GLU A 96 7.73 -8.14 12.16
CA GLU A 96 7.45 -8.35 13.59
C GLU A 96 7.12 -7.06 14.34
N GLY A 97 7.17 -5.91 13.66
CA GLY A 97 6.94 -4.59 14.23
C GLY A 97 8.24 -3.85 14.58
N GLY A 98 8.09 -2.76 15.32
CA GLY A 98 9.21 -1.89 15.72
C GLY A 98 9.10 -0.49 15.14
N SER A 99 10.15 0.32 15.31
CA SER A 99 10.17 1.68 14.79
C SER A 99 10.51 1.69 13.30
N PRO A 100 9.65 2.25 12.45
CA PRO A 100 9.96 2.37 11.03
C PRO A 100 11.18 3.26 10.78
N LYS A 101 12.01 2.86 9.83
CA LYS A 101 13.11 3.66 9.31
C LYS A 101 12.66 4.40 8.07
N GLN A 102 12.81 5.71 8.05
CA GLN A 102 12.61 6.53 6.85
C GLN A 102 13.77 6.34 5.88
N LEU A 103 13.47 6.15 4.60
CA LEU A 103 14.44 5.93 3.53
C LEU A 103 14.63 7.14 2.63
N THR A 104 13.58 7.95 2.46
CA THR A 104 13.55 9.11 1.57
C THR A 104 13.14 10.36 2.34
N THR A 105 13.47 11.55 1.82
CA THR A 105 13.25 12.85 2.50
C THR A 105 12.96 13.98 1.52
N HIS A 106 12.52 13.68 0.30
CA HIS A 106 12.20 14.71 -0.68
C HIS A 106 10.86 15.39 -0.36
N SER A 107 10.71 16.66 -0.76
CA SER A 107 9.47 17.42 -0.53
C SER A 107 8.27 17.00 -1.39
N ALA A 108 8.48 16.18 -2.43
CA ALA A 108 7.39 15.57 -3.18
C ALA A 108 6.86 14.34 -2.44
N ASN A 109 5.57 14.04 -2.62
CA ASN A 109 5.03 12.77 -2.14
C ASN A 109 5.66 11.59 -2.88
N GLU A 110 6.07 10.59 -2.13
CA GLU A 110 6.73 9.38 -2.59
C GLU A 110 5.91 8.16 -2.17
N TYR A 111 5.63 7.27 -3.12
CA TYR A 111 4.79 6.09 -2.85
C TYR A 111 5.50 4.81 -3.29
N PRO A 112 5.63 3.81 -2.40
CA PRO A 112 6.25 2.54 -2.76
C PRO A 112 5.36 1.79 -3.77
N GLU A 113 6.01 1.19 -4.78
CA GLU A 113 5.32 0.43 -5.82
C GLU A 113 5.63 -1.07 -5.68
N THR A 114 6.91 -1.43 -5.62
CA THR A 114 7.36 -2.81 -5.47
C THR A 114 8.81 -2.88 -5.03
N PHE A 115 9.25 -4.01 -4.52
CA PHE A 115 10.67 -4.31 -4.39
C PHE A 115 11.22 -4.77 -5.75
N SER A 116 12.33 -4.18 -6.21
CA SER A 116 13.03 -4.67 -7.42
C SER A 116 13.88 -5.91 -7.15
N ASP A 117 14.37 -6.02 -5.93
CA ASP A 117 15.15 -7.13 -5.40
C ASP A 117 15.12 -7.09 -3.86
N ALA A 118 15.89 -7.96 -3.20
CA ALA A 118 15.95 -8.02 -1.73
C ALA A 118 16.51 -6.74 -1.06
N LYS A 119 17.11 -5.83 -1.82
CA LYS A 119 17.84 -4.67 -1.29
C LYS A 119 17.32 -3.32 -1.78
N HIS A 120 16.40 -3.30 -2.76
CA HIS A 120 15.94 -2.06 -3.35
C HIS A 120 14.42 -2.02 -3.53
N ILE A 121 13.88 -0.82 -3.35
CA ILE A 121 12.47 -0.50 -3.53
C ILE A 121 12.33 0.44 -4.73
N LEU A 122 11.39 0.14 -5.61
CA LEU A 122 10.89 1.07 -6.62
C LEU A 122 9.74 1.87 -6.04
N TYR A 123 9.78 3.17 -6.26
CA TYR A 123 8.73 4.07 -5.78
C TYR A 123 8.44 5.15 -6.83
N SER A 124 7.23 5.67 -6.79
CA SER A 124 6.78 6.75 -7.66
C SER A 124 6.89 8.10 -6.96
N ALA A 125 7.42 9.11 -7.68
CA ALA A 125 7.49 10.47 -7.21
C ALA A 125 7.55 11.47 -8.36
N ALA A 126 7.04 12.70 -8.14
CA ALA A 126 7.18 13.82 -9.06
C ALA A 126 8.34 14.72 -8.61
N ILE A 127 9.58 14.29 -8.89
CA ILE A 127 10.80 14.96 -8.47
C ILE A 127 11.41 15.72 -9.65
N GLN A 128 11.68 17.00 -9.48
CA GLN A 128 12.46 17.78 -10.43
C GLN A 128 13.94 17.46 -10.24
N GLN A 129 14.58 16.90 -11.27
CA GLN A 129 15.96 16.43 -11.18
C GLN A 129 17.00 17.55 -11.35
N ASP A 130 16.73 18.52 -12.22
CA ASP A 130 17.61 19.68 -12.47
C ASP A 130 16.77 20.97 -12.36
N ALA A 131 17.31 21.97 -11.65
CA ALA A 131 16.72 23.30 -11.57
C ALA A 131 16.66 24.01 -12.94
N LYS A 132 17.40 23.52 -13.92
CA LYS A 132 17.38 24.00 -15.31
C LYS A 132 16.34 23.31 -16.18
N ASP A 133 15.75 22.21 -15.72
CA ASP A 133 14.68 21.56 -16.44
C ASP A 133 13.45 22.45 -16.45
N SER A 134 13.09 22.91 -17.65
CA SER A 134 11.90 23.74 -17.87
C SER A 134 10.60 22.94 -17.73
N GLN A 135 10.68 21.60 -17.65
CA GLN A 135 9.55 20.71 -17.47
C GLN A 135 9.50 20.22 -16.03
N PHE A 136 8.56 20.76 -15.27
CA PHE A 136 8.24 20.22 -13.96
C PHE A 136 7.45 18.91 -14.14
N PRO A 137 7.90 17.80 -13.57
CA PRO A 137 7.07 16.60 -13.55
C PRO A 137 5.79 16.93 -12.79
N SER A 138 4.66 16.83 -13.48
CA SER A 138 3.36 16.99 -12.84
C SER A 138 3.17 15.87 -11.83
N GLY A 139 2.57 16.15 -10.68
CA GLY A 139 2.14 15.11 -9.75
C GLY A 139 1.20 14.06 -10.36
N GLN A 140 0.64 14.37 -11.55
CA GLN A 140 -0.15 13.42 -12.34
C GLN A 140 0.72 12.44 -13.14
N PHE A 141 2.00 12.75 -13.37
CA PHE A 141 2.95 11.94 -14.15
C PHE A 141 4.22 11.68 -13.34
N PRO A 142 4.13 10.95 -12.21
CA PRO A 142 5.29 10.64 -11.41
C PRO A 142 6.25 9.73 -12.19
N GLN A 143 7.53 9.91 -11.96
CA GLN A 143 8.59 9.06 -12.46
C GLN A 143 8.88 7.95 -11.45
N ILE A 144 9.54 6.89 -11.88
CA ILE A 144 9.91 5.78 -11.01
C ILE A 144 11.37 5.93 -10.59
N TYR A 145 11.57 5.88 -9.29
CA TYR A 145 12.87 5.94 -8.63
C TYR A 145 13.17 4.64 -7.91
N ARG A 146 14.45 4.41 -7.62
CA ARG A 146 14.94 3.27 -6.86
C ARG A 146 15.68 3.78 -5.62
N ILE A 147 15.42 3.17 -4.47
CA ILE A 147 16.10 3.43 -3.19
C ILE A 147 16.52 2.12 -2.52
N GLY A 148 17.69 2.10 -1.88
CA GLY A 148 18.11 0.96 -1.07
C GLY A 148 17.35 0.84 0.25
N ILE A 149 17.12 -0.38 0.76
CA ILE A 149 16.47 -0.60 2.07
C ILE A 149 17.26 -0.03 3.26
N ASN A 150 18.52 0.28 3.04
CA ASN A 150 19.36 0.99 4.03
C ASN A 150 19.33 2.52 3.87
N GLY A 151 18.54 3.04 2.92
CA GLY A 151 18.55 4.43 2.50
C GLY A 151 19.67 4.68 1.48
N GLY A 152 20.11 5.93 1.38
CA GLY A 152 21.13 6.36 0.43
C GLY A 152 20.58 7.37 -0.58
N ARG A 153 21.28 7.54 -1.70
CA ARG A 153 20.84 8.44 -2.77
C ARG A 153 19.84 7.74 -3.68
N PRO A 154 18.65 8.33 -3.89
CA PRO A 154 17.71 7.83 -4.88
C PRO A 154 18.28 7.89 -6.31
N GLU A 155 17.93 6.89 -7.12
CA GLU A 155 18.30 6.81 -8.52
C GLU A 155 17.03 6.82 -9.39
N LEU A 156 17.06 7.57 -10.50
CA LEU A 156 15.99 7.48 -11.49
C LEU A 156 16.03 6.10 -12.14
N TYR A 157 14.95 5.32 -11.98
CA TYR A 157 14.80 4.00 -12.60
C TYR A 157 14.13 4.10 -13.97
N SER A 158 13.07 4.91 -14.08
CA SER A 158 12.37 5.16 -15.34
C SER A 158 11.75 6.55 -15.36
N SER A 159 11.89 7.24 -16.47
CA SER A 159 11.21 8.52 -16.74
C SER A 159 9.78 8.36 -17.25
N LEU A 160 9.33 7.12 -17.54
CA LEU A 160 7.96 6.86 -17.95
C LEU A 160 7.02 7.02 -16.75
N ALA A 161 5.90 7.70 -16.97
CA ALA A 161 4.84 7.79 -15.99
C ALA A 161 4.08 6.45 -15.93
N MET A 162 4.27 5.73 -14.85
CA MET A 162 3.71 4.40 -14.64
C MET A 162 2.88 4.36 -13.35
N GLU A 163 1.83 3.55 -13.36
CA GLU A 163 1.05 3.21 -12.18
C GLU A 163 0.98 1.69 -12.02
N SER A 164 0.75 1.24 -10.79
CA SER A 164 0.50 -0.18 -10.49
C SER A 164 1.58 -1.12 -11.01
N LEU A 165 2.82 -0.88 -10.60
CA LEU A 165 3.97 -1.66 -11.00
C LEU A 165 3.97 -3.06 -10.37
N ALA A 166 4.25 -4.08 -11.17
CA ALA A 166 4.50 -5.43 -10.69
C ALA A 166 5.70 -6.04 -11.42
N LEU A 167 6.62 -6.63 -10.68
CA LEU A 167 7.74 -7.39 -11.22
C LEU A 167 7.45 -8.89 -11.13
N ASN A 168 7.88 -9.63 -12.14
CA ASN A 168 7.85 -11.08 -12.04
C ASN A 168 8.89 -11.57 -11.00
N LYS A 169 8.78 -12.83 -10.58
CA LYS A 169 9.65 -13.43 -9.55
C LYS A 169 11.15 -13.35 -9.86
N LYS A 170 11.52 -13.28 -11.15
CA LYS A 170 12.93 -13.14 -11.57
C LYS A 170 13.41 -11.69 -11.60
N GLY A 171 12.52 -10.71 -11.53
CA GLY A 171 12.84 -9.29 -11.62
C GLY A 171 13.25 -8.82 -13.04
N ASP A 172 13.03 -9.66 -14.07
CA ASP A 172 13.42 -9.39 -15.46
C ASP A 172 12.25 -8.93 -16.34
N LYS A 173 11.01 -8.92 -15.80
CA LYS A 173 9.81 -8.44 -16.50
C LYS A 173 9.02 -7.52 -15.61
N LEU A 174 8.71 -6.35 -16.14
CA LEU A 174 7.90 -5.33 -15.49
C LEU A 174 6.53 -5.27 -16.18
N LEU A 175 5.47 -5.44 -15.40
CA LEU A 175 4.11 -5.11 -15.78
C LEU A 175 3.76 -3.76 -15.17
N TYR A 176 3.18 -2.87 -15.94
CA TYR A 176 2.76 -1.56 -15.45
C TYR A 176 1.53 -1.06 -16.18
N GLN A 177 0.82 -0.14 -15.56
CA GLN A 177 -0.23 0.63 -16.21
C GLN A 177 0.37 1.94 -16.70
N ASP A 178 0.32 2.17 -18.04
CA ASP A 178 0.77 3.42 -18.64
C ASP A 178 -0.21 4.55 -18.31
N LYS A 179 0.30 5.60 -17.69
CA LYS A 179 -0.47 6.80 -17.36
C LYS A 179 -0.42 7.78 -18.52
N LYS A 180 -1.39 7.67 -19.42
CA LYS A 180 -1.51 8.60 -20.54
C LYS A 180 -2.12 9.93 -20.09
N GLY A 181 -1.50 11.03 -20.55
CA GLY A 181 -2.07 12.37 -20.39
C GLY A 181 -3.44 12.47 -21.04
N TYR A 182 -4.35 13.17 -20.39
CA TYR A 182 -5.76 13.32 -20.80
C TYR A 182 -5.95 14.10 -22.12
N GLU A 183 -4.88 14.53 -22.78
CA GLU A 183 -4.94 15.50 -23.89
C GLU A 183 -4.70 14.94 -25.28
N ASP A 184 -4.58 13.61 -25.44
CA ASP A 184 -4.43 13.04 -26.79
C ASP A 184 -5.49 11.97 -27.09
N PRO A 185 -6.71 12.37 -27.52
CA PRO A 185 -7.76 11.44 -27.92
C PRO A 185 -7.40 10.59 -29.14
N TRP A 186 -6.27 10.88 -29.83
CA TRP A 186 -5.85 10.24 -31.06
C TRP A 186 -4.69 9.24 -30.91
N ARG A 187 -4.04 9.12 -29.75
CA ARG A 187 -3.02 8.10 -29.54
C ARG A 187 -3.65 6.73 -29.35
N LYS A 188 -3.56 5.91 -30.40
CA LYS A 188 -3.89 4.48 -30.37
C LYS A 188 -3.06 3.77 -29.29
N HIS A 189 -3.74 2.91 -28.54
CA HIS A 189 -3.11 2.04 -27.53
C HIS A 189 -1.97 1.22 -28.14
N HIS A 190 -0.74 1.50 -27.77
CA HIS A 190 0.38 0.61 -27.96
C HIS A 190 0.73 0.02 -26.58
N GLN A 191 0.49 -1.27 -26.43
CA GLN A 191 1.15 -2.06 -25.39
C GLN A 191 2.58 -2.24 -25.86
N SER A 192 3.54 -1.63 -25.16
CA SER A 192 4.97 -1.95 -25.32
C SER A 192 5.38 -2.87 -24.19
N SER A 193 5.73 -4.10 -24.54
CA SER A 193 6.54 -4.98 -23.69
C SER A 193 8.00 -4.53 -23.83
N ILE A 194 8.66 -4.31 -22.72
CA ILE A 194 10.12 -4.12 -22.62
C ILE A 194 10.77 -5.47 -22.46
#